data_ce580d34b1cf3888114dcdb0b2c4f952
#
_entry.id   ce580d34b1cf3888114dcdb0b2c4f952
#
_cell.length_a   1.000
_cell.length_b   1.000
_cell.length_c   1.000
_cell.angle_alpha   90.00
_cell.angle_beta   90.00
_cell.angle_gamma   90.00
#
_symmetry.space_group_name_H-M   'P 1'
#
loop_
_entity.id
_entity.type
_entity.pdbx_description
1 polymer ?
#
loop_
_entity_poly.entity_id
_entity_poly.type
_entity_poly.pdbx_seq_one_letter_code
_entity_poly.pdbx_strand_id
1 'polypeptide(L)'
;MKYTKHCLTAFMAIIISLMVWADRGELFTSGKLSSSLINCIVQDKYGYIWVGTEYGLSKFDGYRFTNYLHNEEDTTSITDNIISDLLVDKKGNLWIGCAKGLMRYNYETND
;
A
#
# COMPACT_ATOMS: atom_id res chain seq x y z
N MET A 1 11.84 9.00 18.47
CA MET A 1 11.49 8.79 17.09
C MET A 1 12.48 9.51 16.20
N LYS A 2 13.02 8.81 15.25
CA LYS A 2 14.15 9.32 14.46
C LYS A 2 13.81 9.77 13.04
N TYR A 3 12.54 10.02 12.77
CA TYR A 3 12.19 10.57 11.48
C TYR A 3 12.49 12.07 11.46
N THR A 4 13.37 12.46 10.59
CA THR A 4 13.70 13.85 10.35
C THR A 4 12.62 14.48 9.47
N LYS A 5 12.53 15.80 9.47
CA LYS A 5 11.65 16.54 8.55
C LYS A 5 11.91 16.19 7.08
N HIS A 6 13.14 15.84 6.75
CA HIS A 6 13.51 15.47 5.39
C HIS A 6 12.87 14.16 4.92
N CYS A 7 12.77 13.15 5.78
CA CYS A 7 12.10 11.88 5.44
C CYS A 7 10.61 12.08 5.19
N LEU A 8 9.94 12.90 6.01
CA LEU A 8 8.54 13.23 5.82
C LEU A 8 8.31 14.02 4.53
N THR A 9 9.17 14.98 4.21
CA THR A 9 9.08 15.77 2.99
C THR A 9 9.26 14.90 1.76
N ALA A 10 10.24 14.01 1.76
CA ALA A 10 10.46 13.07 0.66
C ALA A 10 9.28 12.13 0.47
N PHE A 11 8.72 11.63 1.55
CA PHE A 11 7.54 10.77 1.54
C PHE A 11 6.32 11.48 0.93
N MET A 12 6.06 12.72 1.35
CA MET A 12 4.97 13.52 0.81
C MET A 12 5.16 13.84 -0.67
N ALA A 13 6.39 14.10 -1.10
CA ALA A 13 6.70 14.34 -2.51
C ALA A 13 6.42 13.10 -3.37
N ILE A 14 6.75 11.92 -2.89
CA ILE A 14 6.44 10.65 -3.56
C ILE A 14 4.93 10.46 -3.70
N ILE A 15 4.18 10.71 -2.63
CA ILE A 15 2.72 10.59 -2.64
C ILE A 15 2.10 11.55 -3.66
N ILE A 16 2.52 12.81 -3.67
CA ILE A 16 2.02 13.80 -4.61
C ILE A 16 2.33 13.39 -6.05
N SER A 17 3.54 12.89 -6.31
CA SER A 17 3.92 12.39 -7.63
C SER A 17 3.05 11.23 -8.09
N LEU A 18 2.77 10.28 -7.19
CA LEU A 18 1.89 9.16 -7.49
C LEU A 18 0.47 9.62 -7.84
N MET A 19 -0.07 10.58 -7.12
CA MET A 19 -1.40 11.11 -7.37
C MET A 19 -1.48 11.84 -8.71
N VAL A 20 -0.49 12.64 -9.03
CA VAL A 20 -0.42 13.36 -10.32
C VAL A 20 -0.34 12.39 -11.49
N TRP A 21 0.48 11.36 -11.38
CA TRP A 21 0.60 10.35 -12.43
C TRP A 21 -0.69 9.53 -12.58
N ALA A 22 -1.36 9.21 -11.48
CA ALA A 22 -2.63 8.49 -11.52
C ALA A 22 -3.71 9.31 -12.24
N ASP A 23 -3.76 10.62 -12.06
CA ASP A 23 -4.70 11.50 -12.72
C ASP A 23 -4.50 11.53 -14.24
N ARG A 24 -3.29 11.41 -14.70
CA ARG A 24 -2.98 11.43 -16.13
C ARG A 24 -3.33 10.13 -16.83
N GLY A 25 -3.52 9.04 -16.10
CA GLY A 25 -3.86 7.74 -16.68
C GLY A 25 -2.80 7.13 -17.61
N GLU A 26 -1.64 7.72 -17.66
CA GLU A 26 -0.61 7.36 -18.64
C GLU A 26 0.38 6.32 -18.14
N LEU A 27 0.71 6.37 -16.85
CA LEU A 27 1.88 5.67 -16.34
C LEU A 27 1.62 4.23 -15.96
N PHE A 28 0.41 3.90 -15.63
CA PHE A 28 0.07 2.63 -15.02
C PHE A 28 -0.88 1.83 -15.88
N THR A 29 -0.55 1.68 -17.16
CA THR A 29 -1.33 0.85 -18.08
C THR A 29 -1.31 -0.61 -17.68
N SER A 30 -0.25 -1.06 -17.06
CA SER A 30 -0.18 -2.35 -16.38
C SER A 30 0.32 -2.09 -14.97
N GLY A 31 -0.29 -2.65 -13.96
CA GLY A 31 0.08 -2.41 -12.57
C GLY A 31 -0.36 -1.04 -12.05
N LYS A 32 -1.60 -0.69 -12.33
CA LYS A 32 -2.25 0.50 -11.75
C LYS A 32 -2.54 0.28 -10.27
N LEU A 33 -2.81 1.38 -9.56
CA LEU A 33 -3.50 1.31 -8.29
C LEU A 33 -4.78 0.49 -8.42
N SER A 34 -5.08 -0.30 -7.40
CA SER A 34 -6.30 -1.11 -7.37
C SER A 34 -7.56 -0.25 -7.39
N SER A 35 -7.48 0.96 -6.84
CA SER A 35 -8.58 1.93 -6.84
C SER A 35 -8.02 3.34 -6.71
N SER A 36 -8.76 4.33 -7.23
CA SER A 36 -8.45 5.75 -7.03
C SER A 36 -8.94 6.29 -5.68
N LEU A 37 -9.74 5.51 -4.93
CA LEU A 37 -10.25 5.91 -3.63
C LEU A 37 -9.28 5.44 -2.54
N ILE A 38 -8.34 6.31 -2.17
CA ILE A 38 -7.26 6.01 -1.26
C ILE A 38 -7.66 6.36 0.17
N ASN A 39 -7.49 5.40 1.09
CA ASN A 39 -7.77 5.58 2.51
C ASN A 39 -6.51 5.84 3.33
N CYS A 40 -5.40 5.23 2.97
CA CYS A 40 -4.16 5.31 3.75
C CYS A 40 -2.95 4.99 2.90
N ILE A 41 -1.79 5.53 3.31
CA ILE A 41 -0.51 5.31 2.64
C ILE A 41 0.56 5.20 3.71
N VAL A 42 1.46 4.21 3.57
CA VAL A 42 2.65 4.08 4.42
C VAL A 42 3.85 3.65 3.57
N GLN A 43 5.04 3.92 4.07
CA GLN A 43 6.28 3.38 3.52
C GLN A 43 6.83 2.33 4.47
N ASP A 44 7.23 1.18 3.95
CA ASP A 44 7.77 0.11 4.77
C ASP A 44 9.29 0.19 4.92
N LYS A 45 9.85 -0.76 5.66
CA LYS A 45 11.29 -0.83 5.96
C LYS A 45 12.17 -1.04 4.72
N TYR A 46 11.60 -1.53 3.64
CA TYR A 46 12.31 -1.74 2.38
C TYR A 46 12.18 -0.56 1.42
N GLY A 47 11.41 0.45 1.78
CA GLY A 47 11.15 1.61 0.93
C GLY A 47 9.95 1.47 0.02
N TYR A 48 9.23 0.37 0.06
CA TYR A 48 8.00 0.20 -0.71
C TYR A 48 6.90 1.11 -0.17
N ILE A 49 6.13 1.68 -1.08
CA ILE A 49 4.95 2.48 -0.72
C ILE A 49 3.73 1.58 -0.78
N TRP A 50 3.02 1.51 0.33
CA TRP A 50 1.79 0.74 0.44
C TRP A 50 0.60 1.68 0.47
N VAL A 51 -0.40 1.36 -0.34
CA VAL A 51 -1.60 2.18 -0.51
C VAL A 51 -2.81 1.33 -0.21
N GLY A 52 -3.51 1.67 0.86
CA GLY A 52 -4.79 1.06 1.21
C GLY A 52 -5.92 1.79 0.52
N THR A 53 -6.75 1.07 -0.21
CA THR A 53 -7.83 1.64 -1.01
C THR A 53 -9.18 1.04 -0.66
N GLU A 54 -10.23 1.59 -1.25
CA GLU A 54 -11.59 1.03 -1.15
C GLU A 54 -11.72 -0.30 -1.91
N TYR A 55 -10.74 -0.66 -2.74
CA TYR A 55 -10.78 -1.92 -3.48
C TYR A 55 -9.40 -2.56 -3.57
N GLY A 56 -8.87 -2.95 -2.44
CA GLY A 56 -7.62 -3.69 -2.34
C GLY A 56 -6.45 -2.89 -1.80
N LEU A 57 -5.35 -3.58 -1.70
CA LEU A 57 -4.07 -3.07 -1.22
C LEU A 57 -3.09 -3.01 -2.38
N SER A 58 -2.40 -1.91 -2.55
CA SER A 58 -1.41 -1.74 -3.60
C SER A 58 -0.03 -1.51 -3.02
N LYS A 59 0.97 -2.14 -3.58
CA LYS A 59 2.39 -1.93 -3.25
C LYS A 59 3.10 -1.32 -4.46
N PHE A 60 3.80 -0.21 -4.26
CA PHE A 60 4.61 0.44 -5.28
C PHE A 60 6.09 0.25 -4.97
N ASP A 61 6.85 -0.30 -5.92
CA ASP A 61 8.28 -0.59 -5.77
C ASP A 61 9.19 0.44 -6.42
N GLY A 62 8.63 1.53 -6.93
CA GLY A 62 9.36 2.55 -7.70
C GLY A 62 9.14 2.46 -9.20
N TYR A 63 8.63 1.35 -9.67
CA TYR A 63 8.40 1.09 -11.10
C TYR A 63 6.97 0.70 -11.41
N ARG A 64 6.38 -0.17 -10.60
CA ARG A 64 5.04 -0.71 -10.83
C ARG A 64 4.28 -0.92 -9.54
N PHE A 65 2.96 -1.01 -9.67
CA PHE A 65 2.09 -1.44 -8.60
C PHE A 65 1.85 -2.94 -8.65
N THR A 66 1.88 -3.56 -7.49
CA THR A 66 1.38 -4.92 -7.27
C THR A 66 0.12 -4.81 -6.44
N ASN A 67 -1.00 -5.35 -6.93
CA ASN A 67 -2.29 -5.25 -6.28
C ASN A 67 -2.66 -6.55 -5.59
N TYR A 68 -3.15 -6.44 -4.36
CA TYR A 68 -3.62 -7.56 -3.55
C TYR A 68 -5.11 -7.40 -3.33
N LEU A 69 -5.86 -8.39 -3.79
CA LEU A 69 -7.31 -8.42 -3.68
C LEU A 69 -7.75 -9.64 -2.89
N HIS A 70 -8.93 -9.53 -2.27
CA HIS A 70 -9.53 -10.68 -1.61
C HIS A 70 -9.91 -11.76 -2.64
N ASN A 71 -9.57 -13.01 -2.32
CA ASN A 71 -9.93 -14.18 -3.10
C ASN A 71 -10.43 -15.26 -2.12
N GLU A 72 -11.69 -15.63 -2.24
CA GLU A 72 -12.31 -16.61 -1.35
C GLU A 72 -11.67 -17.99 -1.44
N GLU A 73 -11.08 -18.31 -2.58
CA GLU A 73 -10.40 -19.59 -2.79
C GLU A 73 -8.97 -19.62 -2.27
N ASP A 74 -8.41 -18.46 -1.92
CA ASP A 74 -7.04 -18.31 -1.41
C ASP A 74 -7.06 -17.77 0.00
N THR A 75 -6.80 -18.64 0.98
CA THR A 75 -6.77 -18.28 2.41
C THR A 75 -5.61 -17.37 2.78
N THR A 76 -4.60 -17.22 1.89
CA THR A 76 -3.48 -16.30 2.09
C THR A 76 -3.76 -14.90 1.57
N SER A 77 -4.85 -14.71 0.83
CA SER A 77 -5.25 -13.39 0.33
C SER A 77 -5.75 -12.50 1.46
N ILE A 78 -5.85 -11.19 1.20
CA ILE A 78 -6.43 -10.27 2.16
C ILE A 78 -7.88 -10.63 2.46
N THR A 79 -8.32 -10.41 3.69
CA THR A 79 -9.66 -10.85 4.14
C THR A 79 -10.78 -9.97 3.64
N ASP A 80 -10.48 -8.77 3.19
CA ASP A 80 -11.44 -7.82 2.67
C ASP A 80 -10.75 -6.87 1.69
N ASN A 81 -11.49 -6.39 0.69
CA ASN A 81 -10.97 -5.44 -0.29
C ASN A 81 -10.91 -4.00 0.23
N ILE A 82 -11.71 -3.63 1.22
CA ILE A 82 -11.68 -2.29 1.79
C ILE A 82 -10.58 -2.21 2.84
N ILE A 83 -9.50 -1.54 2.52
CA ILE A 83 -8.39 -1.33 3.43
C ILE A 83 -8.60 0.02 4.13
N SER A 84 -8.81 -0.03 5.43
CA SER A 84 -9.10 1.17 6.21
C SER A 84 -7.86 1.82 6.82
N ASP A 85 -6.83 1.04 7.12
CA ASP A 85 -5.62 1.58 7.74
C ASP A 85 -4.41 0.69 7.47
N LEU A 86 -3.22 1.30 7.55
CA LEU A 86 -1.93 0.63 7.43
C LEU A 86 -0.99 1.15 8.50
N LEU A 87 -0.20 0.26 9.07
CA LEU A 87 0.78 0.60 10.10
C LEU A 87 2.05 -0.22 9.91
N VAL A 88 3.19 0.45 9.97
CA VAL A 88 4.49 -0.22 10.07
C VAL A 88 4.97 -0.08 11.51
N ASP A 89 5.16 -1.20 12.20
CA ASP A 89 5.58 -1.19 13.59
C ASP A 89 7.10 -0.98 13.73
N LYS A 90 7.58 -0.90 14.96
CA LYS A 90 8.99 -0.66 15.26
C LYS A 90 9.91 -1.80 14.77
N LYS A 91 9.37 -2.99 14.60
CA LYS A 91 10.09 -4.15 14.07
C LYS A 91 10.06 -4.24 12.56
N GLY A 92 9.36 -3.31 11.91
CA GLY A 92 9.19 -3.30 10.46
C GLY A 92 8.06 -4.17 9.94
N ASN A 93 7.20 -4.69 10.80
CA ASN A 93 6.03 -5.44 10.35
C ASN A 93 4.99 -4.49 9.75
N LEU A 94 4.46 -4.86 8.61
CA LEU A 94 3.34 -4.15 7.99
C LEU A 94 2.03 -4.77 8.47
N TRP A 95 1.23 -3.97 9.14
CA TRP A 95 -0.10 -4.35 9.61
C TRP A 95 -1.16 -3.69 8.73
N ILE A 96 -2.15 -4.46 8.36
CA ILE A 96 -3.20 -4.07 7.41
C ILE A 96 -4.54 -4.21 8.13
N GLY A 97 -5.23 -3.09 8.30
CA GLY A 97 -6.55 -3.04 8.93
C GLY A 97 -7.66 -2.98 7.90
N CYS A 98 -8.69 -3.80 8.08
CA CYS A 98 -9.91 -3.78 7.30
C CYS A 98 -11.11 -4.09 8.21
N ALA A 99 -12.33 -3.99 7.66
CA ALA A 99 -13.54 -4.22 8.43
C ALA A 99 -13.62 -5.62 9.04
N LYS A 100 -13.02 -6.60 8.39
CA LYS A 100 -13.02 -8.00 8.84
C LYS A 100 -11.87 -8.36 9.77
N GLY A 101 -10.99 -7.44 10.09
CA GLY A 101 -9.93 -7.68 11.05
C GLY A 101 -8.58 -7.09 10.68
N LEU A 102 -7.57 -7.56 11.38
CA LEU A 102 -6.21 -7.10 11.27
C LEU A 102 -5.35 -8.22 10.67
N MET A 103 -4.56 -7.88 9.67
CA MET A 103 -3.66 -8.80 9.01
C MET A 103 -2.22 -8.29 9.08
N ARG A 104 -1.28 -9.20 8.93
CA ARG A 104 0.14 -8.86 8.79
C ARG A 104 0.64 -9.36 7.44
N TYR A 105 1.30 -8.49 6.71
CA TYR A 105 1.92 -8.87 5.44
C TYR A 105 3.13 -9.78 5.69
N ASN A 106 3.22 -10.85 4.94
CA ASN A 106 4.35 -11.77 5.00
C ASN A 106 5.32 -11.47 3.85
N TYR A 107 6.45 -10.86 4.19
CA TYR A 107 7.47 -10.50 3.20
C TYR A 107 8.18 -11.70 2.59
N GLU A 108 8.16 -12.85 3.24
CA GLU A 108 8.81 -14.06 2.71
C GLU A 108 7.99 -14.68 1.59
N THR A 109 6.68 -14.67 1.73
CA THR A 109 5.76 -15.25 0.76
C THR A 109 5.09 -14.21 -0.14
N ASN A 110 5.24 -12.93 0.16
CA ASN A 110 4.63 -11.79 -0.56
C ASN A 110 3.09 -11.82 -0.53
N ASP A 111 2.54 -12.12 0.64
CA ASP A 111 1.09 -12.12 0.82
C ASP A 111 0.64 -11.71 2.22
#